data_d582b1260e84f097c738a489ba048c85
#
_entry.id   d582b1260e84f097c738a489ba048c85
#
_cell.length_a   1.000
_cell.length_b   1.000
_cell.length_c   1.000
_cell.angle_alpha   90.00
_cell.angle_beta   90.00
_cell.angle_gamma   90.00
#
_symmetry.space_group_name_H-M   'P 1'
#
loop_
_entity.id
_entity.type
_entity.pdbx_description
1 polymer ?
#
loop_
_entity_poly.entity_id
_entity_poly.type
_entity_poly.pdbx_seq_one_letter_code
_entity_poly.pdbx_strand_id
1 'polypeptide(L)'
;MKTKILCITPIKHLEGVYEKLSTFGEVRYEPNVTKQELIEILINNPIEYLFTNPNKQGFILNEEVLKYGEIKVINTCSTGLNHIDIDYCNNNKIEVWSLTTDYELINDLPSTSELAFGLMLSLLRNIPKSFNDVKDGNWDYEPFIGHQVKGLTIGVIGYGRLGKIMERLFNGWDVKVLIDDPYVDCDKVDKDYLIVNSDVIFLHVHVTEETREMVNEVFLSKMKKNSYLINTSRGELVDEDAIIDSIQNGTLKGYGTDVIRDEFGDQTNSKLVKFSNSHNVVITPHVGGMTIEGQTKAFLWAVSKFKDIL
;
A
#
# COMPACT_ATOMS: atom_id res chain seq x y z
N MET A 1 32.77 -3.49 -21.21
CA MET A 1 31.90 -2.30 -21.13
C MET A 1 31.31 -2.29 -19.71
N LYS A 2 31.13 -1.11 -19.12
CA LYS A 2 30.41 -1.09 -17.83
C LYS A 2 28.95 -1.45 -18.05
N THR A 3 28.39 -2.23 -17.15
CA THR A 3 26.97 -2.60 -17.14
C THR A 3 26.10 -1.34 -17.08
N LYS A 4 25.07 -1.27 -17.92
CA LYS A 4 24.16 -0.12 -17.97
C LYS A 4 22.89 -0.43 -17.19
N ILE A 5 22.68 0.34 -16.12
CA ILE A 5 21.50 0.27 -15.25
C ILE A 5 20.63 1.51 -15.53
N LEU A 6 19.37 1.31 -15.88
CA LEU A 6 18.38 2.39 -15.95
C LEU A 6 17.60 2.45 -14.66
N CYS A 7 17.69 3.57 -13.94
CA CYS A 7 16.93 3.79 -12.71
C CYS A 7 15.77 4.76 -13.00
N ILE A 8 14.53 4.26 -12.93
CA ILE A 8 13.30 5.03 -13.20
C ILE A 8 12.49 5.34 -11.94
N THR A 9 13.12 5.27 -10.78
CA THR A 9 12.49 5.60 -9.50
C THR A 9 13.34 6.62 -8.74
N PRO A 10 12.74 7.56 -7.99
CA PRO A 10 13.49 8.55 -7.23
C PRO A 10 14.23 7.89 -6.07
N ILE A 11 15.57 8.02 -6.06
CA ILE A 11 16.44 7.42 -5.02
C ILE A 11 17.45 8.42 -4.43
N LYS A 12 17.67 9.58 -5.06
CA LYS A 12 18.70 10.54 -4.60
C LYS A 12 18.36 11.26 -3.29
N HIS A 13 17.12 11.17 -2.84
CA HIS A 13 16.70 11.65 -1.53
C HIS A 13 16.95 10.63 -0.40
N LEU A 14 17.34 9.40 -0.75
CA LEU A 14 17.64 8.31 0.18
C LEU A 14 19.17 8.18 0.30
N GLU A 15 19.68 8.35 1.51
CA GLU A 15 21.11 8.36 1.78
C GLU A 15 21.80 7.04 1.35
N GLY A 16 22.86 7.16 0.57
CA GLY A 16 23.71 6.03 0.15
C GLY A 16 23.11 5.12 -0.94
N VAL A 17 21.85 5.28 -1.33
CA VAL A 17 21.19 4.37 -2.30
C VAL A 17 21.75 4.57 -3.70
N TYR A 18 21.82 5.81 -4.18
CA TYR A 18 22.34 6.11 -5.52
C TYR A 18 23.83 5.77 -5.64
N GLU A 19 24.61 6.11 -4.62
CA GLU A 19 26.04 5.83 -4.54
C GLU A 19 26.28 4.31 -4.61
N LYS A 20 25.54 3.53 -3.83
CA LYS A 20 25.63 2.07 -3.82
C LYS A 20 25.22 1.47 -5.17
N LEU A 21 24.12 1.93 -5.79
CA LEU A 21 23.71 1.47 -7.12
C LEU A 21 24.79 1.75 -8.16
N SER A 22 25.44 2.91 -8.08
CA SER A 22 26.53 3.33 -8.99
C SER A 22 27.81 2.51 -8.86
N THR A 23 27.98 1.70 -7.78
CA THR A 23 29.12 0.77 -7.66
C THR A 23 28.98 -0.44 -8.58
N PHE A 24 27.78 -0.79 -9.00
CA PHE A 24 27.50 -1.96 -9.83
C PHE A 24 27.55 -1.68 -11.34
N GLY A 25 27.44 -0.41 -11.74
CA GLY A 25 27.46 -0.08 -13.18
C GLY A 25 27.36 1.41 -13.47
N GLU A 26 27.20 1.73 -14.75
CA GLU A 26 26.85 3.08 -15.21
C GLU A 26 25.33 3.28 -15.04
N VAL A 27 24.93 4.18 -14.15
CA VAL A 27 23.51 4.45 -13.84
C VAL A 27 23.00 5.61 -14.68
N ARG A 28 22.05 5.33 -15.57
CA ARG A 28 21.19 6.35 -16.18
C ARG A 28 20.00 6.59 -15.24
N TYR A 29 19.86 7.81 -14.74
CA TYR A 29 18.87 8.17 -13.72
C TYR A 29 17.75 9.04 -14.30
N GLU A 30 16.55 8.46 -14.45
CA GLU A 30 15.37 9.07 -15.06
C GLU A 30 14.11 8.88 -14.17
N PRO A 31 14.07 9.50 -12.97
CA PRO A 31 13.06 9.17 -11.94
C PRO A 31 11.64 9.63 -12.27
N ASN A 32 11.46 10.48 -13.24
CA ASN A 32 10.16 11.02 -13.65
C ASN A 32 9.80 10.67 -15.11
N VAL A 33 10.45 9.65 -15.66
CA VAL A 33 10.26 9.24 -17.04
C VAL A 33 8.79 8.88 -17.32
N THR A 34 8.26 9.40 -18.42
CA THR A 34 6.97 8.99 -18.96
C THR A 34 7.09 7.66 -19.70
N LYS A 35 5.96 7.00 -19.98
CA LYS A 35 5.93 5.76 -20.77
C LYS A 35 6.61 5.94 -22.13
N GLN A 36 6.32 7.06 -22.83
CA GLN A 36 6.87 7.32 -24.14
C GLN A 36 8.39 7.56 -24.10
N GLU A 37 8.86 8.36 -23.14
CA GLU A 37 10.30 8.61 -22.97
C GLU A 37 11.05 7.33 -22.59
N LEU A 38 10.45 6.45 -21.78
CA LEU A 38 11.03 5.16 -21.44
C LEU A 38 11.22 4.30 -22.70
N ILE A 39 10.20 4.22 -23.57
CA ILE A 39 10.28 3.51 -24.85
C ILE A 39 11.42 4.07 -25.71
N GLU A 40 11.54 5.38 -25.83
CA GLU A 40 12.61 6.04 -26.60
C GLU A 40 14.01 5.74 -26.02
N ILE A 41 14.12 5.71 -24.69
CA ILE A 41 15.36 5.32 -24.02
C ILE A 41 15.73 3.88 -24.35
N LEU A 42 14.78 2.95 -24.29
CA LEU A 42 15.01 1.53 -24.55
C LEU A 42 15.40 1.28 -26.02
N ILE A 43 14.79 1.99 -26.99
CA ILE A 43 15.13 1.88 -28.41
C ILE A 43 16.58 2.36 -28.68
N ASN A 44 17.00 3.44 -28.03
CA ASN A 44 18.27 4.09 -28.36
C ASN A 44 19.45 3.66 -27.48
N ASN A 45 19.22 2.81 -26.46
CA ASN A 45 20.27 2.41 -25.54
C ASN A 45 20.17 0.92 -25.20
N PRO A 46 21.30 0.20 -25.18
CA PRO A 46 21.35 -1.19 -24.75
C PRO A 46 21.27 -1.27 -23.21
N ILE A 47 20.05 -1.21 -22.66
CA ILE A 47 19.79 -1.31 -21.25
C ILE A 47 19.48 -2.78 -20.91
N GLU A 48 20.26 -3.36 -20.01
CA GLU A 48 20.08 -4.74 -19.55
C GLU A 48 19.37 -4.83 -18.19
N TYR A 49 19.51 -3.79 -17.35
CA TYR A 49 19.04 -3.79 -15.97
C TYR A 49 18.16 -2.57 -15.72
N LEU A 50 16.93 -2.82 -15.27
CA LEU A 50 15.96 -1.79 -14.89
C LEU A 50 15.78 -1.79 -13.38
N PHE A 51 16.08 -0.67 -12.72
CA PHE A 51 15.84 -0.46 -11.29
C PHE A 51 14.62 0.43 -11.11
N THR A 52 13.59 -0.09 -10.44
CA THR A 52 12.27 0.56 -10.39
C THR A 52 11.56 0.41 -9.05
N ASN A 53 10.45 1.07 -8.94
CA ASN A 53 9.39 0.92 -7.97
C ASN A 53 8.07 1.29 -8.69
N PRO A 54 6.86 1.09 -8.14
CA PRO A 54 5.65 1.68 -8.74
C PRO A 54 5.90 3.14 -9.12
N ASN A 55 5.71 3.46 -10.39
CA ASN A 55 6.12 4.75 -10.92
C ASN A 55 5.02 5.81 -10.76
N LYS A 56 5.44 7.07 -10.59
CA LYS A 56 4.55 8.21 -10.42
C LYS A 56 3.59 8.42 -11.61
N GLN A 57 3.96 7.97 -12.80
CA GLN A 57 3.19 8.14 -14.04
C GLN A 57 2.10 7.06 -14.20
N GLY A 58 2.05 6.07 -13.32
CA GLY A 58 1.00 5.04 -13.29
C GLY A 58 1.00 4.06 -14.48
N PHE A 59 2.10 3.95 -15.24
CA PHE A 59 2.18 2.97 -16.33
C PHE A 59 2.71 1.61 -15.86
N ILE A 60 2.26 0.56 -16.54
CA ILE A 60 2.70 -0.82 -16.30
C ILE A 60 3.88 -1.14 -17.22
N LEU A 61 4.91 -1.81 -16.68
CA LEU A 61 6.02 -2.39 -17.44
C LEU A 61 5.53 -3.69 -18.10
N ASN A 62 4.89 -3.56 -19.24
CA ASN A 62 4.30 -4.64 -20.04
C ASN A 62 4.94 -4.75 -21.42
N GLU A 63 4.39 -5.61 -22.30
CA GLU A 63 4.84 -5.78 -23.68
C GLU A 63 5.01 -4.45 -24.43
N GLU A 64 4.07 -3.50 -24.27
CA GLU A 64 4.11 -2.23 -24.98
C GLU A 64 5.37 -1.41 -24.69
N VAL A 65 5.98 -1.63 -23.53
CA VAL A 65 7.22 -0.95 -23.10
C VAL A 65 8.44 -1.84 -23.30
N LEU A 66 8.38 -3.07 -22.76
CA LEU A 66 9.58 -3.91 -22.61
C LEU A 66 10.09 -4.52 -23.92
N LYS A 67 9.23 -4.66 -24.93
CA LYS A 67 9.63 -5.21 -26.25
C LYS A 67 10.67 -4.36 -27.01
N TYR A 68 10.91 -3.15 -26.61
CA TYR A 68 11.87 -2.24 -27.25
C TYR A 68 13.26 -2.28 -26.62
N GLY A 69 13.44 -2.99 -25.50
CA GLY A 69 14.71 -3.09 -24.78
C GLY A 69 15.30 -4.49 -24.77
N GLU A 70 16.56 -4.59 -24.36
CA GLU A 70 17.27 -5.86 -24.11
C GLU A 70 17.31 -6.16 -22.61
N ILE A 71 16.20 -5.87 -21.91
CA ILE A 71 16.10 -6.01 -20.44
C ILE A 71 16.25 -7.49 -20.06
N LYS A 72 17.21 -7.77 -19.19
CA LYS A 72 17.45 -9.10 -18.59
C LYS A 72 16.85 -9.18 -17.19
N VAL A 73 16.93 -8.08 -16.44
CA VAL A 73 16.46 -8.02 -15.05
C VAL A 73 15.68 -6.73 -14.79
N ILE A 74 14.53 -6.88 -14.17
CA ILE A 74 13.79 -5.78 -13.54
C ILE A 74 13.90 -5.96 -12.03
N ASN A 75 14.59 -5.05 -11.36
CA ASN A 75 14.73 -5.04 -9.90
C ASN A 75 13.80 -3.97 -9.31
N THR A 76 12.75 -4.39 -8.62
CA THR A 76 11.78 -3.50 -7.98
C THR A 76 11.93 -3.50 -6.46
N CYS A 77 11.87 -2.31 -5.86
CA CYS A 77 12.00 -2.08 -4.43
C CYS A 77 10.67 -2.27 -3.67
N SER A 78 9.75 -3.04 -4.24
CA SER A 78 8.41 -3.27 -3.68
C SER A 78 8.13 -4.74 -3.41
N THR A 79 7.17 -4.99 -2.53
CA THR A 79 6.57 -6.32 -2.32
C THR A 79 5.42 -6.59 -3.29
N GLY A 80 4.74 -5.55 -3.79
CA GLY A 80 3.71 -5.65 -4.82
C GLY A 80 4.30 -5.60 -6.23
N LEU A 81 3.70 -6.32 -7.19
CA LEU A 81 4.18 -6.45 -8.56
C LEU A 81 3.18 -5.91 -9.61
N ASN A 82 2.12 -5.22 -9.21
CA ASN A 82 1.04 -4.77 -10.09
C ASN A 82 1.52 -3.81 -11.21
N HIS A 83 2.69 -3.19 -11.05
CA HIS A 83 3.32 -2.31 -12.02
C HIS A 83 4.20 -3.05 -13.06
N ILE A 84 4.27 -4.39 -13.00
CA ILE A 84 5.07 -5.25 -13.88
C ILE A 84 4.19 -6.37 -14.41
N ASP A 85 4.19 -6.57 -15.72
CA ASP A 85 3.55 -7.72 -16.36
C ASP A 85 4.47 -8.96 -16.21
N ILE A 86 4.18 -9.74 -15.17
CA ILE A 86 4.97 -10.92 -14.80
C ILE A 86 4.88 -12.01 -15.87
N ASP A 87 3.72 -12.19 -16.49
CA ASP A 87 3.52 -13.19 -17.53
C ASP A 87 4.38 -12.86 -18.77
N TYR A 88 4.37 -11.60 -19.19
CA TYR A 88 5.25 -11.13 -20.26
C TYR A 88 6.73 -11.34 -19.91
N CYS A 89 7.16 -10.97 -18.70
CA CYS A 89 8.53 -11.15 -18.24
C CYS A 89 8.95 -12.63 -18.28
N ASN A 90 8.14 -13.52 -17.74
CA ASN A 90 8.41 -14.97 -17.76
C ASN A 90 8.54 -15.53 -19.16
N ASN A 91 7.63 -15.15 -20.08
CA ASN A 91 7.62 -15.60 -21.47
C ASN A 91 8.85 -15.10 -22.25
N ASN A 92 9.43 -13.97 -21.85
CA ASN A 92 10.57 -13.34 -22.51
C ASN A 92 11.89 -13.50 -21.74
N LYS A 93 11.92 -14.34 -20.69
CA LYS A 93 13.11 -14.64 -19.88
C LYS A 93 13.69 -13.37 -19.19
N ILE A 94 12.84 -12.45 -18.81
CA ILE A 94 13.20 -11.29 -18.01
C ILE A 94 13.03 -11.68 -16.55
N GLU A 95 14.12 -11.68 -15.79
CA GLU A 95 14.04 -11.93 -14.35
C GLU A 95 13.42 -10.74 -13.62
N VAL A 96 12.50 -10.99 -12.69
CA VAL A 96 11.91 -9.95 -11.84
C VAL A 96 12.34 -10.20 -10.40
N TRP A 97 13.15 -9.28 -9.88
CA TRP A 97 13.55 -9.28 -8.47
C TRP A 97 12.68 -8.31 -7.69
N SER A 98 12.09 -8.80 -6.62
CA SER A 98 11.23 -8.03 -5.73
C SER A 98 11.60 -8.28 -4.28
N LEU A 99 10.92 -7.60 -3.36
CA LEU A 99 11.09 -7.81 -1.92
C LEU A 99 10.11 -8.84 -1.35
N THR A 100 9.28 -9.47 -2.18
CA THR A 100 8.17 -10.34 -1.74
C THR A 100 8.62 -11.50 -0.84
N THR A 101 9.79 -12.07 -1.11
CA THR A 101 10.36 -13.21 -0.37
C THR A 101 11.47 -12.83 0.59
N ASP A 102 11.83 -11.56 0.69
CA ASP A 102 12.92 -11.06 1.56
C ASP A 102 12.43 -10.89 3.00
N TYR A 103 12.00 -11.98 3.63
CA TYR A 103 11.34 -11.96 4.94
C TYR A 103 12.18 -11.33 6.05
N GLU A 104 13.52 -11.47 6.01
CA GLU A 104 14.43 -10.83 6.96
C GLU A 104 14.27 -9.31 6.92
N LEU A 105 14.21 -8.74 5.72
CA LEU A 105 14.01 -7.31 5.53
C LEU A 105 12.59 -6.89 5.89
N ILE A 106 11.60 -7.49 5.21
CA ILE A 106 10.22 -6.98 5.24
C ILE A 106 9.56 -7.12 6.60
N ASN A 107 9.96 -8.11 7.42
CA ASN A 107 9.43 -8.30 8.78
C ASN A 107 9.79 -7.15 9.74
N ASP A 108 10.77 -6.34 9.37
CA ASP A 108 11.25 -5.20 10.17
C ASP A 108 10.88 -3.84 9.51
N LEU A 109 9.84 -3.81 8.70
CA LEU A 109 9.31 -2.59 8.08
C LEU A 109 7.90 -2.29 8.61
N PRO A 110 7.75 -1.41 9.63
CA PRO A 110 6.47 -1.13 10.27
C PRO A 110 5.60 -0.10 9.54
N SER A 111 6.16 0.65 8.61
CA SER A 111 5.59 1.89 8.04
C SER A 111 4.13 1.76 7.61
N THR A 112 3.76 0.67 6.92
CA THR A 112 2.37 0.45 6.47
C THR A 112 1.41 0.24 7.64
N SER A 113 1.83 -0.49 8.69
CA SER A 113 1.00 -0.67 9.89
C SER A 113 0.89 0.62 10.70
N GLU A 114 1.95 1.43 10.75
CA GLU A 114 1.94 2.75 11.37
C GLU A 114 0.98 3.70 10.64
N LEU A 115 0.98 3.68 9.30
CA LEU A 115 0.00 4.46 8.52
C LEU A 115 -1.43 3.98 8.80
N ALA A 116 -1.67 2.67 8.81
CA ALA A 116 -2.99 2.11 9.12
C ALA A 116 -3.48 2.56 10.50
N PHE A 117 -2.60 2.55 11.50
CA PHE A 117 -2.88 3.09 12.84
C PHE A 117 -3.19 4.59 12.79
N GLY A 118 -2.43 5.36 12.02
CA GLY A 118 -2.66 6.80 11.79
C GLY A 118 -4.01 7.09 11.12
N LEU A 119 -4.43 6.29 10.14
CA LEU A 119 -5.74 6.38 9.49
C LEU A 119 -6.87 6.12 10.49
N MET A 120 -6.74 5.11 11.36
CA MET A 120 -7.69 4.85 12.44
C MET A 120 -7.84 6.07 13.35
N LEU A 121 -6.75 6.65 13.85
CA LEU A 121 -6.80 7.84 14.70
C LEU A 121 -7.41 9.04 13.96
N SER A 122 -7.11 9.21 12.69
CA SER A 122 -7.65 10.26 11.85
C SER A 122 -9.17 10.19 11.74
N LEU A 123 -9.74 9.01 11.61
CA LEU A 123 -11.18 8.76 11.56
C LEU A 123 -11.84 8.93 12.94
N LEU A 124 -11.29 8.26 13.97
CA LEU A 124 -11.85 8.28 15.33
C LEU A 124 -11.90 9.71 15.89
N ARG A 125 -10.95 10.56 15.54
CA ARG A 125 -10.78 11.90 16.10
C ARG A 125 -11.15 13.02 15.12
N ASN A 126 -11.71 12.71 13.93
CA ASN A 126 -12.08 13.65 12.87
C ASN A 126 -10.93 14.59 12.46
N ILE A 127 -9.66 14.12 12.50
CA ILE A 127 -8.47 14.99 12.33
C ILE A 127 -8.48 15.76 11.00
N PRO A 128 -8.69 15.14 9.82
CA PRO A 128 -8.66 15.89 8.56
C PRO A 128 -9.76 16.96 8.47
N LYS A 129 -10.96 16.64 8.96
CA LYS A 129 -12.11 17.57 8.93
C LYS A 129 -11.89 18.77 9.84
N SER A 130 -11.50 18.53 11.09
CA SER A 130 -11.23 19.60 12.06
C SER A 130 -10.04 20.47 11.63
N PHE A 131 -9.00 19.86 11.03
CA PHE A 131 -7.86 20.59 10.47
C PHE A 131 -8.29 21.53 9.33
N ASN A 132 -9.13 21.07 8.40
CA ASN A 132 -9.62 21.89 7.31
C ASN A 132 -10.54 23.02 7.82
N ASP A 133 -11.41 22.74 8.78
CA ASP A 133 -12.30 23.74 9.37
C ASP A 133 -11.54 24.91 10.01
N VAL A 134 -10.45 24.60 10.73
CA VAL A 134 -9.55 25.64 11.27
C VAL A 134 -8.86 26.45 10.15
N LYS A 135 -8.47 25.81 9.04
CA LYS A 135 -7.90 26.52 7.88
C LYS A 135 -8.91 27.46 7.22
N ASP A 136 -10.21 27.12 7.28
CA ASP A 136 -11.31 27.94 6.78
C ASP A 136 -11.68 29.10 7.75
N GLY A 137 -10.95 29.21 8.86
CA GLY A 137 -11.09 30.28 9.84
C GLY A 137 -12.09 30.01 10.98
N ASN A 138 -12.61 28.79 11.09
CA ASN A 138 -13.51 28.38 12.15
C ASN A 138 -12.74 27.93 13.40
N TRP A 139 -13.40 28.02 14.56
CA TRP A 139 -12.85 27.55 15.85
C TRP A 139 -13.98 27.01 16.72
N ASP A 140 -14.55 25.88 16.31
CA ASP A 140 -15.61 25.18 17.02
C ASP A 140 -15.25 23.68 17.15
N TYR A 141 -15.32 23.15 18.38
CA TYR A 141 -15.00 21.73 18.63
C TYR A 141 -16.23 20.81 18.55
N GLU A 142 -17.44 21.35 18.69
CA GLU A 142 -18.66 20.54 18.82
C GLU A 142 -18.90 19.60 17.62
N PRO A 143 -18.68 19.99 16.34
CA PRO A 143 -18.87 19.12 15.19
C PRO A 143 -17.85 17.96 15.12
N PHE A 144 -16.76 18.04 15.91
CA PHE A 144 -15.61 17.10 15.81
C PHE A 144 -15.45 16.19 17.02
N ILE A 145 -16.49 16.07 17.86
CA ILE A 145 -16.48 15.13 18.99
C ILE A 145 -16.29 13.72 18.46
N GLY A 146 -15.18 13.08 18.84
CA GLY A 146 -14.77 11.76 18.38
C GLY A 146 -14.77 10.70 19.48
N HIS A 147 -14.04 9.61 19.24
CA HIS A 147 -13.92 8.48 20.15
C HIS A 147 -12.50 8.29 20.64
N GLN A 148 -12.33 7.80 21.87
CA GLN A 148 -11.05 7.34 22.39
C GLN A 148 -10.78 5.90 21.93
N VAL A 149 -9.51 5.50 21.91
CA VAL A 149 -9.10 4.12 21.56
C VAL A 149 -9.32 3.14 22.71
N LYS A 150 -9.07 3.59 23.96
CA LYS A 150 -9.22 2.76 25.16
C LYS A 150 -10.60 2.11 25.23
N GLY A 151 -10.63 0.80 25.41
CA GLY A 151 -11.84 0.01 25.55
C GLY A 151 -12.45 -0.47 24.22
N LEU A 152 -11.87 -0.10 23.07
CA LEU A 152 -12.31 -0.61 21.77
C LEU A 152 -11.92 -2.08 21.58
N THR A 153 -12.69 -2.77 20.76
CA THR A 153 -12.32 -4.08 20.19
C THR A 153 -11.79 -3.86 18.77
N ILE A 154 -10.58 -4.30 18.52
CA ILE A 154 -9.85 -4.18 17.25
C ILE A 154 -9.85 -5.54 16.56
N GLY A 155 -10.37 -5.61 15.35
CA GLY A 155 -10.29 -6.78 14.49
C GLY A 155 -9.11 -6.66 13.52
N VAL A 156 -8.31 -7.72 13.42
CA VAL A 156 -7.20 -7.83 12.47
C VAL A 156 -7.48 -9.03 11.57
N ILE A 157 -7.79 -8.77 10.30
CA ILE A 157 -7.99 -9.80 9.28
C ILE A 157 -6.70 -9.93 8.46
N GLY A 158 -6.06 -11.10 8.59
CA GLY A 158 -4.71 -11.36 8.08
C GLY A 158 -3.64 -11.14 9.15
N TYR A 159 -3.02 -12.22 9.61
CA TYR A 159 -2.01 -12.21 10.67
C TYR A 159 -0.61 -12.58 10.16
N GLY A 160 -0.32 -12.11 8.94
CA GLY A 160 1.02 -12.11 8.39
C GLY A 160 1.90 -11.06 9.07
N ARG A 161 2.91 -10.57 8.37
CA ARG A 161 3.85 -9.56 8.85
C ARG A 161 3.17 -8.30 9.41
N LEU A 162 2.30 -7.67 8.61
CA LEU A 162 1.66 -6.40 8.98
C LEU A 162 0.64 -6.58 10.10
N GLY A 163 -0.13 -7.66 10.10
CA GLY A 163 -1.07 -7.97 11.19
C GLY A 163 -0.38 -8.15 12.54
N LYS A 164 0.78 -8.84 12.56
CA LYS A 164 1.60 -8.99 13.77
C LYS A 164 2.18 -7.67 14.26
N ILE A 165 2.58 -6.77 13.35
CA ILE A 165 3.03 -5.42 13.73
C ILE A 165 1.85 -4.62 14.26
N MET A 166 0.68 -4.71 13.62
CA MET A 166 -0.54 -4.02 14.07
C MET A 166 -0.92 -4.42 15.50
N GLU A 167 -0.95 -5.72 15.81
CA GLU A 167 -1.22 -6.18 17.17
C GLU A 167 -0.22 -5.57 18.18
N ARG A 168 1.09 -5.56 17.86
CA ARG A 168 2.11 -4.96 18.73
C ARG A 168 1.92 -3.46 18.95
N LEU A 169 1.42 -2.71 17.95
CA LEU A 169 1.15 -1.28 18.08
C LEU A 169 0.06 -1.00 19.12
N PHE A 170 -0.84 -1.95 19.36
CA PHE A 170 -1.88 -1.83 20.37
C PHE A 170 -1.43 -2.19 21.80
N ASN A 171 -0.20 -2.65 22.01
CA ASN A 171 0.32 -2.91 23.34
C ASN A 171 0.26 -1.65 24.21
N GLY A 172 -0.42 -1.75 25.34
CA GLY A 172 -0.57 -0.62 26.30
C GLY A 172 -1.72 0.35 25.99
N TRP A 173 -2.56 0.07 24.98
CA TRP A 173 -3.72 0.91 24.65
C TRP A 173 -5.03 0.51 25.36
N ASP A 174 -5.00 -0.52 26.21
CA ASP A 174 -6.19 -1.06 26.89
C ASP A 174 -7.34 -1.38 25.92
N VAL A 175 -7.04 -2.08 24.84
CA VAL A 175 -7.96 -2.58 23.82
C VAL A 175 -8.03 -4.10 23.83
N LYS A 176 -9.10 -4.66 23.27
CA LYS A 176 -9.16 -6.09 22.95
C LYS A 176 -8.81 -6.27 21.47
N VAL A 177 -7.84 -7.12 21.14
CA VAL A 177 -7.50 -7.48 19.77
C VAL A 177 -8.11 -8.84 19.42
N LEU A 178 -8.82 -8.92 18.30
CA LEU A 178 -9.35 -10.15 17.71
C LEU A 178 -8.61 -10.40 16.39
N ILE A 179 -8.19 -11.63 16.15
CA ILE A 179 -7.39 -12.00 14.98
C ILE A 179 -8.14 -13.06 14.19
N ASP A 180 -8.20 -12.90 12.86
CA ASP A 180 -8.61 -13.94 11.93
C ASP A 180 -7.53 -14.11 10.85
N ASP A 181 -6.99 -15.32 10.74
CA ASP A 181 -6.13 -15.76 9.63
C ASP A 181 -6.25 -17.28 9.50
N PRO A 182 -6.78 -17.80 8.39
CA PRO A 182 -6.95 -19.25 8.22
C PRO A 182 -5.62 -20.01 8.07
N TYR A 183 -4.53 -19.33 7.69
CA TYR A 183 -3.27 -19.96 7.30
C TYR A 183 -2.18 -19.87 8.36
N VAL A 184 -2.32 -18.97 9.32
CA VAL A 184 -1.33 -18.77 10.38
C VAL A 184 -1.80 -19.44 11.67
N ASP A 185 -0.88 -20.16 12.33
CA ASP A 185 -1.12 -20.71 13.66
C ASP A 185 -0.97 -19.60 14.72
N CYS A 186 -2.10 -19.16 15.25
CA CYS A 186 -2.20 -18.09 16.23
C CYS A 186 -3.47 -18.27 17.08
N ASP A 187 -3.58 -17.49 18.15
CA ASP A 187 -4.82 -17.40 18.93
C ASP A 187 -5.86 -16.59 18.13
N LYS A 188 -6.61 -17.29 17.30
CA LYS A 188 -7.59 -16.71 16.37
C LYS A 188 -9.02 -17.00 16.77
N VAL A 189 -9.89 -16.11 16.31
CA VAL A 189 -11.35 -16.26 16.43
C VAL A 189 -11.94 -16.57 15.05
N ASP A 190 -13.21 -16.99 15.04
CA ASP A 190 -13.98 -17.09 13.81
C ASP A 190 -14.15 -15.72 13.16
N LYS A 191 -14.07 -15.65 11.81
CA LYS A 191 -14.17 -14.41 11.04
C LYS A 191 -15.48 -13.65 11.31
N ASP A 192 -16.61 -14.35 11.33
CA ASP A 192 -17.91 -13.71 11.59
C ASP A 192 -17.97 -13.17 13.02
N TYR A 193 -17.38 -13.90 14.00
CA TYR A 193 -17.27 -13.40 15.36
C TYR A 193 -16.44 -12.11 15.42
N LEU A 194 -15.30 -12.04 14.70
CA LEU A 194 -14.48 -10.84 14.62
C LEU A 194 -15.28 -9.67 14.03
N ILE A 195 -15.95 -9.89 12.88
CA ILE A 195 -16.69 -8.83 12.15
C ILE A 195 -17.78 -8.22 13.04
N VAL A 196 -18.55 -9.05 13.74
CA VAL A 196 -19.69 -8.59 14.57
C VAL A 196 -19.24 -7.85 15.83
N ASN A 197 -18.07 -8.20 16.38
CA ASN A 197 -17.63 -7.69 17.68
C ASN A 197 -16.62 -6.54 17.60
N SER A 198 -16.05 -6.23 16.44
CA SER A 198 -15.00 -5.22 16.31
C SER A 198 -15.55 -3.82 16.12
N ASP A 199 -14.97 -2.87 16.84
CA ASP A 199 -15.22 -1.43 16.66
C ASP A 199 -14.41 -0.87 15.49
N VAL A 200 -13.22 -1.45 15.24
CA VAL A 200 -12.35 -1.12 14.10
C VAL A 200 -11.83 -2.41 13.50
N ILE A 201 -11.90 -2.56 12.19
CA ILE A 201 -11.33 -3.70 11.47
C ILE A 201 -10.19 -3.22 10.57
N PHE A 202 -9.05 -3.92 10.63
CA PHE A 202 -7.89 -3.72 9.76
C PHE A 202 -7.76 -4.89 8.79
N LEU A 203 -7.53 -4.59 7.51
CA LEU A 203 -7.27 -5.58 6.47
C LEU A 203 -5.78 -5.68 6.18
N HIS A 204 -5.21 -6.86 6.38
CA HIS A 204 -3.79 -7.18 6.13
C HIS A 204 -3.63 -8.46 5.33
N VAL A 205 -4.48 -8.65 4.32
CA VAL A 205 -4.52 -9.84 3.45
C VAL A 205 -4.06 -9.50 2.04
N HIS A 206 -3.60 -10.51 1.30
CA HIS A 206 -3.33 -10.41 -0.13
C HIS A 206 -4.61 -10.55 -0.95
N VAL A 207 -4.58 -10.07 -2.21
CA VAL A 207 -5.66 -10.33 -3.17
C VAL A 207 -5.50 -11.74 -3.73
N THR A 208 -6.53 -12.54 -3.58
CA THR A 208 -6.71 -13.87 -4.15
C THR A 208 -8.13 -13.98 -4.69
N GLU A 209 -8.48 -15.08 -5.33
CA GLU A 209 -9.88 -15.35 -5.72
C GLU A 209 -10.84 -15.31 -4.52
N GLU A 210 -10.39 -15.76 -3.33
CA GLU A 210 -11.20 -15.80 -2.12
C GLU A 210 -11.34 -14.43 -1.43
N THR A 211 -10.34 -13.56 -1.59
CA THR A 211 -10.28 -12.28 -0.88
C THR A 211 -10.71 -11.09 -1.75
N ARG A 212 -10.82 -11.28 -3.07
CA ARG A 212 -11.33 -10.24 -3.98
C ARG A 212 -12.77 -9.89 -3.60
N GLU A 213 -13.00 -8.59 -3.39
CA GLU A 213 -14.31 -8.07 -2.93
C GLU A 213 -14.85 -8.78 -1.68
N MET A 214 -13.94 -9.28 -0.82
CA MET A 214 -14.37 -9.92 0.44
C MET A 214 -15.14 -8.95 1.35
N VAL A 215 -14.83 -7.67 1.26
CA VAL A 215 -15.59 -6.61 1.93
C VAL A 215 -16.65 -6.09 0.96
N ASN A 216 -17.79 -6.72 0.98
CA ASN A 216 -18.97 -6.40 0.19
C ASN A 216 -20.16 -6.06 1.11
N GLU A 217 -21.35 -5.90 0.53
CA GLU A 217 -22.58 -5.60 1.28
C GLU A 217 -22.83 -6.60 2.41
N VAL A 218 -22.62 -7.91 2.17
CA VAL A 218 -22.86 -8.96 3.18
C VAL A 218 -21.89 -8.81 4.35
N PHE A 219 -20.59 -8.58 4.09
CA PHE A 219 -19.60 -8.33 5.12
C PHE A 219 -19.95 -7.08 5.94
N LEU A 220 -20.25 -5.96 5.25
CA LEU A 220 -20.56 -4.68 5.88
C LEU A 220 -21.84 -4.74 6.70
N SER A 221 -22.85 -5.47 6.26
CA SER A 221 -24.10 -5.66 7.01
C SER A 221 -23.92 -6.41 8.35
N LYS A 222 -22.88 -7.24 8.46
CA LYS A 222 -22.51 -7.94 9.71
C LYS A 222 -21.68 -7.07 10.65
N MET A 223 -21.05 -6.01 10.17
CA MET A 223 -20.20 -5.16 11.01
C MET A 223 -21.01 -4.51 12.12
N LYS A 224 -20.33 -4.28 13.23
CA LYS A 224 -20.90 -3.54 14.35
C LYS A 224 -21.33 -2.14 13.90
N LYS A 225 -22.53 -1.71 14.25
CA LYS A 225 -23.01 -0.36 13.91
C LYS A 225 -22.06 0.70 14.45
N ASN A 226 -21.78 1.71 13.65
CA ASN A 226 -20.82 2.79 13.91
C ASN A 226 -19.36 2.30 14.04
N SER A 227 -19.01 1.16 13.46
CA SER A 227 -17.63 0.68 13.38
C SER A 227 -16.84 1.39 12.27
N TYR A 228 -15.54 1.11 12.23
CA TYR A 228 -14.61 1.66 11.26
C TYR A 228 -13.88 0.56 10.51
N LEU A 229 -13.54 0.80 9.27
CA LEU A 229 -12.75 -0.12 8.44
C LEU A 229 -11.49 0.58 7.95
N ILE A 230 -10.35 -0.12 8.01
CA ILE A 230 -9.04 0.37 7.57
C ILE A 230 -8.46 -0.60 6.55
N ASN A 231 -8.13 -0.10 5.35
CA ASN A 231 -7.53 -0.88 4.28
C ASN A 231 -6.21 -0.25 3.79
N THR A 232 -5.09 -0.82 4.18
CA THR A 232 -3.76 -0.48 3.66
C THR A 232 -3.15 -1.64 2.86
N SER A 233 -3.99 -2.54 2.39
CA SER A 233 -3.59 -3.73 1.62
C SER A 233 -3.75 -3.50 0.12
N ARG A 234 -4.96 -3.69 -0.43
CA ARG A 234 -5.27 -3.49 -1.85
C ARG A 234 -6.72 -3.03 -2.02
N GLY A 235 -6.98 -2.18 -3.03
CA GLY A 235 -8.31 -1.67 -3.34
C GLY A 235 -9.29 -2.78 -3.74
N GLU A 236 -8.80 -3.81 -4.43
CA GLU A 236 -9.59 -4.93 -4.94
C GLU A 236 -10.18 -5.84 -3.84
N LEU A 237 -9.78 -5.67 -2.59
CA LEU A 237 -10.38 -6.39 -1.45
C LEU A 237 -11.78 -5.89 -1.10
N VAL A 238 -12.13 -4.69 -1.58
CA VAL A 238 -13.30 -3.94 -1.13
C VAL A 238 -14.19 -3.59 -2.32
N ASP A 239 -15.49 -3.77 -2.15
CA ASP A 239 -16.48 -3.15 -3.00
C ASP A 239 -16.70 -1.69 -2.54
N GLU A 240 -16.19 -0.75 -3.33
CA GLU A 240 -16.23 0.69 -2.99
C GLU A 240 -17.65 1.26 -3.02
N ASP A 241 -18.54 0.75 -3.88
CA ASP A 241 -19.95 1.17 -3.89
C ASP A 241 -20.64 0.69 -2.59
N ALA A 242 -20.36 -0.53 -2.12
CA ALA A 242 -20.88 -1.04 -0.85
C ALA A 242 -20.36 -0.23 0.37
N ILE A 243 -19.11 0.26 0.33
CA ILE A 243 -18.59 1.18 1.36
C ILE A 243 -19.37 2.48 1.39
N ILE A 244 -19.60 3.09 0.22
CA ILE A 244 -20.37 4.34 0.09
C ILE A 244 -21.76 4.17 0.69
N ASP A 245 -22.47 3.13 0.28
CA ASP A 245 -23.83 2.82 0.76
C ASP A 245 -23.85 2.56 2.27
N SER A 246 -22.85 1.84 2.80
CA SER A 246 -22.74 1.52 4.22
C SER A 246 -22.48 2.75 5.10
N ILE A 247 -21.74 3.74 4.60
CA ILE A 247 -21.54 5.02 5.29
C ILE A 247 -22.80 5.87 5.23
N GLN A 248 -23.49 5.92 4.07
CA GLN A 248 -24.72 6.70 3.89
C GLN A 248 -25.86 6.20 4.76
N ASN A 249 -26.00 4.88 4.90
CA ASN A 249 -27.04 4.28 5.75
C ASN A 249 -26.67 4.23 7.24
N GLY A 250 -25.44 4.66 7.62
CA GLY A 250 -24.96 4.75 8.99
C GLY A 250 -24.57 3.42 9.64
N THR A 251 -24.36 2.35 8.87
CA THR A 251 -23.78 1.10 9.37
C THR A 251 -22.29 1.31 9.65
N LEU A 252 -21.53 1.78 8.67
CA LEU A 252 -20.12 2.12 8.83
C LEU A 252 -19.98 3.60 9.22
N LYS A 253 -19.22 3.90 10.27
CA LYS A 253 -18.96 5.26 10.74
C LYS A 253 -17.86 5.98 9.98
N GLY A 254 -16.90 5.20 9.43
CA GLY A 254 -15.83 5.75 8.62
C GLY A 254 -14.96 4.68 7.96
N TYR A 255 -14.32 5.07 6.87
CA TYR A 255 -13.42 4.24 6.10
C TYR A 255 -12.07 4.94 5.90
N GLY A 256 -10.98 4.28 6.27
CA GLY A 256 -9.61 4.73 6.05
C GLY A 256 -8.90 3.83 5.04
N THR A 257 -8.35 4.39 3.99
CA THR A 257 -7.66 3.59 3.00
C THR A 257 -6.42 4.28 2.45
N ASP A 258 -5.39 3.47 2.17
CA ASP A 258 -4.19 3.90 1.44
C ASP A 258 -4.21 3.44 -0.02
N VAL A 259 -5.23 2.69 -0.39
CA VAL A 259 -5.36 2.05 -1.69
C VAL A 259 -6.80 2.14 -2.19
N ILE A 260 -6.98 2.33 -3.49
CA ILE A 260 -8.29 2.33 -4.14
C ILE A 260 -8.29 1.37 -5.32
N ARG A 261 -9.49 1.00 -5.77
CA ARG A 261 -9.64 0.27 -7.02
C ARG A 261 -9.14 1.15 -8.18
N ASP A 262 -8.48 0.56 -9.14
CA ASP A 262 -7.95 1.26 -10.34
C ASP A 262 -6.98 2.41 -10.00
N GLU A 263 -6.17 2.26 -8.95
CA GLU A 263 -5.21 3.28 -8.50
C GLU A 263 -4.21 3.75 -9.58
N PHE A 264 -4.02 3.00 -10.66
CA PHE A 264 -3.19 3.36 -11.81
C PHE A 264 -3.96 4.08 -12.94
N GLY A 265 -5.27 4.36 -12.73
CA GLY A 265 -6.12 5.09 -13.66
C GLY A 265 -6.26 6.58 -13.33
N ASP A 266 -7.36 7.17 -13.77
CA ASP A 266 -7.76 8.53 -13.42
C ASP A 266 -8.51 8.56 -12.07
N GLN A 267 -7.77 8.71 -10.98
CA GLN A 267 -8.29 8.74 -9.62
C GLN A 267 -9.28 9.89 -9.39
N THR A 268 -9.21 10.97 -10.19
CA THR A 268 -10.12 12.12 -10.07
C THR A 268 -11.58 11.74 -10.40
N ASN A 269 -11.77 10.64 -11.13
CA ASN A 269 -13.07 10.08 -11.48
C ASN A 269 -13.60 9.06 -10.46
N SER A 270 -12.76 8.60 -9.51
CA SER A 270 -13.20 7.67 -8.47
C SER A 270 -14.41 8.24 -7.69
N LYS A 271 -15.47 7.44 -7.58
CA LYS A 271 -16.65 7.75 -6.77
C LYS A 271 -16.27 7.90 -5.30
N LEU A 272 -15.41 7.01 -4.79
CA LEU A 272 -14.96 7.00 -3.40
C LEU A 272 -14.14 8.27 -3.07
N VAL A 273 -13.24 8.69 -3.98
CA VAL A 273 -12.49 9.95 -3.81
C VAL A 273 -13.44 11.16 -3.76
N LYS A 274 -14.43 11.24 -4.66
CA LYS A 274 -15.42 12.31 -4.63
C LYS A 274 -16.26 12.27 -3.34
N PHE A 275 -16.63 11.09 -2.89
CA PHE A 275 -17.44 10.88 -1.69
C PHE A 275 -16.69 11.30 -0.41
N SER A 276 -15.37 11.15 -0.37
CA SER A 276 -14.52 11.50 0.78
C SER A 276 -14.58 13.00 1.13
N ASN A 277 -14.91 13.88 0.18
CA ASN A 277 -14.98 15.33 0.42
C ASN A 277 -16.01 15.74 1.48
N SER A 278 -17.09 14.97 1.65
CA SER A 278 -18.19 15.30 2.56
C SER A 278 -18.45 14.26 3.65
N HIS A 279 -17.83 13.08 3.55
CA HIS A 279 -18.07 11.97 4.46
C HIS A 279 -16.82 11.61 5.26
N ASN A 280 -16.96 10.75 6.27
CA ASN A 280 -15.83 10.30 7.09
C ASN A 280 -15.02 9.22 6.39
N VAL A 281 -14.41 9.57 5.27
CA VAL A 281 -13.52 8.75 4.49
C VAL A 281 -12.17 9.46 4.41
N VAL A 282 -11.09 8.77 4.77
CA VAL A 282 -9.71 9.27 4.70
C VAL A 282 -8.94 8.41 3.72
N ILE A 283 -8.44 9.03 2.65
CA ILE A 283 -7.69 8.35 1.59
C ILE A 283 -6.30 8.94 1.52
N THR A 284 -5.28 8.07 1.50
CA THR A 284 -3.89 8.44 1.22
C THR A 284 -3.43 7.79 -0.10
N PRO A 285 -2.53 8.41 -0.87
CA PRO A 285 -2.20 7.98 -2.23
C PRO A 285 -1.11 6.89 -2.24
N HIS A 286 -1.39 5.72 -1.64
CA HIS A 286 -0.53 4.55 -1.55
C HIS A 286 0.85 4.88 -0.96
N VAL A 287 0.85 5.53 0.20
CA VAL A 287 2.07 5.99 0.90
C VAL A 287 2.48 5.08 2.06
N GLY A 288 1.86 3.92 2.23
CA GLY A 288 2.12 3.01 3.36
C GLY A 288 3.59 2.63 3.55
N GLY A 289 4.33 2.47 2.46
CA GLY A 289 5.78 2.22 2.50
C GLY A 289 6.66 3.47 2.39
N MET A 290 6.10 4.68 2.30
CA MET A 290 6.82 5.90 1.94
C MET A 290 7.39 6.63 3.17
N THR A 291 8.22 5.94 3.96
CA THR A 291 9.03 6.54 5.03
C THR A 291 10.49 6.56 4.61
N ILE A 292 11.25 7.54 5.09
CA ILE A 292 12.70 7.65 4.77
C ILE A 292 13.43 6.38 5.20
N GLU A 293 13.18 5.91 6.41
CA GLU A 293 13.83 4.73 7.00
C GLU A 293 13.43 3.46 6.24
N GLY A 294 12.13 3.27 6.00
CA GLY A 294 11.59 2.11 5.30
C GLY A 294 12.10 2.03 3.86
N GLN A 295 12.02 3.15 3.12
CA GLN A 295 12.53 3.22 1.75
C GLN A 295 14.04 3.02 1.69
N THR A 296 14.82 3.72 2.51
CA THR A 296 16.29 3.58 2.50
C THR A 296 16.69 2.12 2.72
N LYS A 297 16.10 1.46 3.71
CA LYS A 297 16.37 0.06 4.01
C LYS A 297 15.97 -0.87 2.85
N ALA A 298 14.76 -0.70 2.32
CA ALA A 298 14.23 -1.50 1.22
C ALA A 298 15.04 -1.32 -0.08
N PHE A 299 15.40 -0.09 -0.41
CA PHE A 299 16.15 0.22 -1.64
C PHE A 299 17.61 -0.23 -1.55
N LEU A 300 18.26 -0.04 -0.41
CA LEU A 300 19.62 -0.58 -0.20
C LEU A 300 19.66 -2.10 -0.29
N TRP A 301 18.62 -2.78 0.21
CA TRP A 301 18.48 -4.23 0.08
C TRP A 301 18.29 -4.66 -1.38
N ALA A 302 17.36 -4.02 -2.10
CA ALA A 302 17.14 -4.29 -3.53
C ALA A 302 18.43 -4.06 -4.35
N VAL A 303 19.12 -2.94 -4.11
CA VAL A 303 20.43 -2.66 -4.75
C VAL A 303 21.45 -3.76 -4.46
N SER A 304 21.45 -4.35 -3.25
CA SER A 304 22.42 -5.38 -2.90
C SER A 304 22.30 -6.66 -3.73
N LYS A 305 21.12 -6.92 -4.31
CA LYS A 305 20.90 -8.09 -5.19
C LYS A 305 21.75 -8.07 -6.46
N PHE A 306 22.20 -6.91 -6.91
CA PHE A 306 23.12 -6.79 -8.04
C PHE A 306 24.50 -7.42 -7.76
N LYS A 307 24.87 -7.60 -6.47
CA LYS A 307 26.15 -8.21 -6.09
C LYS A 307 26.35 -9.64 -6.63
N ASP A 308 25.23 -10.35 -6.86
CA ASP A 308 25.27 -11.76 -7.26
C ASP A 308 25.46 -11.94 -8.77
N ILE A 309 25.39 -10.85 -9.56
CA ILE A 309 25.49 -10.92 -11.02
C ILE A 309 26.45 -9.88 -11.64
N LEU A 310 26.92 -8.89 -10.89
CA LEU A 310 27.82 -7.83 -11.30
C LEU A 310 29.01 -7.70 -10.39
#